data_69b85018f33056bee8e7d91570abbf26
#
_entry.id   69b85018f33056bee8e7d91570abbf26
#
_cell.length_a   1.000
_cell.length_b   1.000
_cell.length_c   1.000
_cell.angle_alpha   90.00
_cell.angle_beta   90.00
_cell.angle_gamma   90.00
#
_symmetry.space_group_name_H-M   'P 1'
#
loop_
_entity.id
_entity.type
_entity.pdbx_description
1 polymer ?
#
loop_
_entity_poly.entity_id
_entity_poly.type
_entity_poly.pdbx_seq_one_letter_code
_entity_poly.pdbx_strand_id
1 'polypeptide(L)'
;MDIVKGKINAPVRAVAYGPEGIGKSTFAAAWPAPLFVDAEGGTARLAVDRIHPLSWAAVTAAVEELAKDPQGYKTLVIDTADWAEKLLVEHVLATVPNDKGQTQKSIEGYGYGKGYTHLAEAWKRILDRVAILQQATGMHVLFLAHAALRHVDPPDEQAYDRWEMKLGKQSCQILKEWADLVLFLNYKTIVVETDGKAKAQGGRRIMYSDHHPCWDAKNRFGLQPEMPLEFAPIAGIFSAAPLVMPVAAAAAPAAPAAANTAPEDGDKTALLVQLGQLMRDCGVSKEDLGAELSRKGVCPADTNPRQMNNATLKRVIAGWQAITHNITVAKQRAA
;
A
#
# COMPACT_ATOMS: atom_id res chain seq x y z
N MET A 1 -23.90 -9.18 20.33
CA MET A 1 -22.60 -8.54 19.99
C MET A 1 -21.91 -9.48 19.02
N ASP A 2 -21.76 -9.07 17.76
CA ASP A 2 -21.14 -9.89 16.73
C ASP A 2 -19.64 -9.63 16.71
N ILE A 3 -18.84 -10.65 17.04
CA ILE A 3 -17.37 -10.56 17.05
C ILE A 3 -16.85 -11.21 15.78
N VAL A 4 -16.25 -10.41 14.90
CA VAL A 4 -15.55 -10.91 13.69
C VAL A 4 -14.10 -11.22 14.06
N LYS A 5 -13.65 -12.45 13.78
CA LYS A 5 -12.29 -12.93 14.04
C LYS A 5 -11.50 -13.05 12.74
N GLY A 6 -10.20 -12.73 12.80
CA GLY A 6 -9.28 -12.89 11.68
C GLY A 6 -9.21 -11.67 10.74
N LYS A 7 -8.59 -11.86 9.57
CA LYS A 7 -8.48 -10.82 8.54
C LYS A 7 -9.81 -10.72 7.79
N ILE A 8 -10.29 -9.49 7.60
CA ILE A 8 -11.46 -9.19 6.77
C ILE A 8 -10.96 -8.88 5.37
N ASN A 9 -11.49 -9.58 4.37
CA ASN A 9 -11.26 -9.25 2.97
C ASN A 9 -12.17 -8.08 2.58
N ALA A 10 -11.65 -6.86 2.74
CA ALA A 10 -12.35 -5.64 2.39
C ALA A 10 -11.84 -5.09 1.04
N PRO A 11 -12.65 -4.33 0.30
CA PRO A 11 -12.20 -3.60 -0.87
C PRO A 11 -11.03 -2.67 -0.54
N VAL A 12 -10.06 -2.58 -1.46
CA VAL A 12 -8.85 -1.76 -1.28
C VAL A 12 -9.22 -0.29 -1.27
N ARG A 13 -8.73 0.44 -0.28
CA ARG A 13 -8.76 1.89 -0.17
C ARG A 13 -7.35 2.41 -0.35
N ALA A 14 -7.08 3.04 -1.49
CA ALA A 14 -5.73 3.45 -1.83
C ALA A 14 -5.63 4.91 -2.25
N VAL A 15 -4.46 5.46 -2.03
CA VAL A 15 -4.00 6.73 -2.58
C VAL A 15 -2.66 6.48 -3.27
N ALA A 16 -2.47 7.00 -4.48
CA ALA A 16 -1.19 7.01 -5.15
C ALA A 16 -0.86 8.45 -5.59
N TYR A 17 0.25 8.98 -5.12
CA TYR A 17 0.62 10.36 -5.42
C TYR A 17 2.06 10.47 -5.90
N GLY A 18 2.33 11.48 -6.72
CA GLY A 18 3.67 11.67 -7.29
C GLY A 18 3.71 12.87 -8.23
N PRO A 19 4.90 13.22 -8.73
CA PRO A 19 5.08 14.33 -9.66
C PRO A 19 4.26 14.16 -10.94
N GLU A 20 4.06 15.26 -11.63
CA GLU A 20 3.41 15.29 -12.94
C GLU A 20 4.21 14.41 -13.92
N GLY A 21 3.50 13.68 -14.82
CA GLY A 21 4.12 12.83 -15.83
C GLY A 21 4.75 11.52 -15.32
N ILE A 22 4.72 11.21 -14.03
CA ILE A 22 5.29 9.97 -13.48
C ILE A 22 4.56 8.70 -13.99
N GLY A 23 3.30 8.81 -14.39
CA GLY A 23 2.50 7.69 -14.90
C GLY A 23 1.38 7.25 -13.97
N LYS A 24 0.85 8.14 -13.11
CA LYS A 24 -0.25 7.85 -12.17
C LYS A 24 -1.47 7.22 -12.85
N SER A 25 -2.01 7.90 -13.87
CA SER A 25 -3.21 7.44 -14.59
C SER A 25 -2.96 6.14 -15.35
N THR A 26 -1.76 5.96 -15.93
CA THR A 26 -1.36 4.70 -16.59
C THR A 26 -1.29 3.54 -15.58
N PHE A 27 -0.77 3.78 -14.38
CA PHE A 27 -0.74 2.80 -13.29
C PHE A 27 -2.17 2.42 -12.86
N ALA A 28 -3.04 3.42 -12.70
CA ALA A 28 -4.45 3.19 -12.32
C ALA A 28 -5.23 2.45 -13.42
N ALA A 29 -4.92 2.66 -14.69
CA ALA A 29 -5.56 1.97 -15.81
C ALA A 29 -5.32 0.45 -15.82
N ALA A 30 -4.26 -0.03 -15.13
CA ALA A 30 -3.97 -1.45 -14.98
C ALA A 30 -4.69 -2.11 -13.81
N TRP A 31 -5.46 -1.37 -13.01
CA TRP A 31 -6.25 -1.90 -11.91
C TRP A 31 -7.47 -2.70 -12.42
N PRO A 32 -8.08 -3.55 -11.59
CA PRO A 32 -9.23 -4.37 -12.02
C PRO A 32 -10.41 -3.53 -12.51
N ALA A 33 -10.79 -3.65 -13.79
CA ALA A 33 -11.93 -2.99 -14.43
C ALA A 33 -12.15 -1.54 -13.93
N PRO A 34 -11.24 -0.59 -14.20
CA PRO A 34 -11.29 0.75 -13.63
C PRO A 34 -12.30 1.65 -14.37
N LEU A 35 -13.06 2.43 -13.61
CA LEU A 35 -13.79 3.59 -14.09
C LEU A 35 -13.15 4.85 -13.52
N PHE A 36 -12.81 5.80 -14.38
CA PHE A 36 -12.19 7.05 -13.99
C PHE A 36 -13.22 8.16 -13.79
N VAL A 37 -13.14 8.86 -12.68
CA VAL A 37 -13.72 10.19 -12.49
C VAL A 37 -12.57 11.17 -12.77
N ASP A 38 -12.47 11.59 -14.03
CA ASP A 38 -11.38 12.42 -14.57
C ASP A 38 -11.70 13.90 -14.33
N ALA A 39 -11.35 14.40 -13.16
CA ALA A 39 -11.55 15.79 -12.77
C ALA A 39 -10.51 16.74 -13.41
N GLU A 40 -9.36 16.21 -13.82
CA GLU A 40 -8.26 16.96 -14.44
C GLU A 40 -8.41 17.09 -15.95
N GLY A 41 -9.06 16.12 -16.62
CA GLY A 41 -9.10 16.00 -18.07
C GLY A 41 -7.85 15.35 -18.67
N GLY A 42 -7.01 14.70 -17.85
CA GLY A 42 -5.72 14.14 -18.22
C GLY A 42 -5.76 12.80 -18.95
N THR A 43 -6.89 12.07 -18.89
CA THR A 43 -6.98 10.70 -19.40
C THR A 43 -7.27 10.57 -20.89
N ALA A 44 -7.44 11.67 -21.64
CA ALA A 44 -7.86 11.67 -23.04
C ALA A 44 -6.99 10.80 -23.98
N ARG A 45 -5.74 10.50 -23.61
CA ARG A 45 -4.80 9.65 -24.37
C ARG A 45 -4.72 8.22 -23.86
N LEU A 46 -5.52 7.85 -22.86
CA LEU A 46 -5.59 6.49 -22.31
C LEU A 46 -6.86 5.78 -22.81
N ALA A 47 -6.75 4.49 -23.09
CA ALA A 47 -7.89 3.64 -23.42
C ALA A 47 -8.57 3.18 -22.12
N VAL A 48 -9.37 4.06 -21.50
CA VAL A 48 -10.09 3.83 -20.25
C VAL A 48 -11.50 4.39 -20.33
N ASP A 49 -12.41 3.80 -19.56
CA ASP A 49 -13.74 4.35 -19.35
C ASP A 49 -13.69 5.48 -18.31
N ARG A 50 -14.37 6.58 -18.60
CA ARG A 50 -14.29 7.80 -17.78
C ARG A 50 -15.58 8.57 -17.71
N ILE A 51 -15.77 9.24 -16.58
CA ILE A 51 -16.73 10.32 -16.37
C ILE A 51 -15.92 11.60 -16.22
N HIS A 52 -16.34 12.68 -16.88
CA HIS A 52 -15.69 13.99 -16.77
C HIS A 52 -16.59 14.94 -15.96
N PRO A 53 -16.40 15.04 -14.63
CA PRO A 53 -17.26 15.85 -13.78
C PRO A 53 -16.92 17.33 -13.94
N LEU A 54 -17.96 18.16 -14.14
CA LEU A 54 -17.84 19.61 -14.19
C LEU A 54 -18.15 20.29 -12.85
N SER A 55 -18.49 19.52 -11.82
CA SER A 55 -18.82 20.01 -10.50
C SER A 55 -18.64 18.94 -9.43
N TRP A 56 -18.52 19.33 -8.18
CA TRP A 56 -18.49 18.41 -7.05
C TRP A 56 -19.78 17.59 -6.92
N ALA A 57 -20.93 18.18 -7.26
CA ALA A 57 -22.19 17.45 -7.28
C ALA A 57 -22.15 16.28 -8.29
N ALA A 58 -21.52 16.48 -9.46
CA ALA A 58 -21.34 15.40 -10.45
C ALA A 58 -20.41 14.29 -9.92
N VAL A 59 -19.34 14.63 -9.20
CA VAL A 59 -18.47 13.62 -8.54
C VAL A 59 -19.29 12.82 -7.52
N THR A 60 -20.09 13.48 -6.70
CA THR A 60 -20.94 12.84 -5.68
C THR A 60 -21.98 11.91 -6.33
N ALA A 61 -22.65 12.39 -7.39
CA ALA A 61 -23.66 11.64 -8.12
C ALA A 61 -23.06 10.37 -8.74
N ALA A 62 -21.86 10.45 -9.33
CA ALA A 62 -21.17 9.28 -9.89
C ALA A 62 -20.91 8.19 -8.83
N VAL A 63 -20.48 8.58 -7.62
CA VAL A 63 -20.29 7.63 -6.50
C VAL A 63 -21.61 7.00 -6.08
N GLU A 64 -22.69 7.79 -5.99
CA GLU A 64 -24.02 7.31 -5.58
C GLU A 64 -24.67 6.40 -6.63
N GLU A 65 -24.49 6.67 -7.91
CA GLU A 65 -24.97 5.83 -9.01
C GLU A 65 -24.24 4.50 -9.05
N LEU A 66 -22.91 4.50 -8.93
CA LEU A 66 -22.12 3.28 -8.86
C LEU A 66 -22.44 2.43 -7.62
N ALA A 67 -22.83 3.05 -6.51
CA ALA A 67 -23.28 2.30 -5.33
C ALA A 67 -24.59 1.52 -5.57
N LYS A 68 -25.43 1.98 -6.52
CA LYS A 68 -26.68 1.29 -6.92
C LYS A 68 -26.40 0.23 -7.98
N ASP A 69 -25.55 0.55 -8.95
CA ASP A 69 -25.17 -0.35 -10.05
C ASP A 69 -23.73 -0.09 -10.48
N PRO A 70 -22.77 -0.98 -10.16
CA PRO A 70 -21.38 -0.82 -10.54
C PRO A 70 -21.10 -1.06 -12.03
N GLN A 71 -22.07 -1.44 -12.85
CA GLN A 71 -22.01 -1.65 -14.30
C GLN A 71 -20.82 -2.54 -14.74
N GLY A 72 -20.39 -3.47 -13.89
CA GLY A 72 -19.25 -4.35 -14.15
C GLY A 72 -17.88 -3.77 -13.78
N TYR A 73 -17.79 -2.51 -13.39
CA TYR A 73 -16.56 -1.92 -12.89
C TYR A 73 -16.21 -2.47 -11.51
N LYS A 74 -14.89 -2.61 -11.25
CA LYS A 74 -14.37 -3.13 -9.97
C LYS A 74 -13.51 -2.11 -9.23
N THR A 75 -13.11 -1.05 -9.88
CA THR A 75 -12.31 0.03 -9.29
C THR A 75 -12.85 1.39 -9.68
N LEU A 76 -13.11 2.23 -8.69
CA LEU A 76 -13.34 3.66 -8.90
C LEU A 76 -12.00 4.40 -8.75
N VAL A 77 -11.60 5.14 -9.78
CA VAL A 77 -10.38 5.97 -9.78
C VAL A 77 -10.78 7.45 -9.80
N ILE A 78 -10.33 8.23 -8.82
CA ILE A 78 -10.47 9.69 -8.81
C ILE A 78 -9.16 10.30 -9.32
N ASP A 79 -9.19 10.88 -10.51
CA ASP A 79 -8.00 11.42 -11.21
C ASP A 79 -8.19 12.92 -11.51
N THR A 80 -7.62 13.79 -10.71
CA THR A 80 -6.88 13.63 -9.46
C THR A 80 -7.62 14.26 -8.28
N ALA A 81 -7.27 13.86 -7.06
CA ALA A 81 -7.88 14.38 -5.84
C ALA A 81 -7.68 15.89 -5.67
N ASP A 82 -6.55 16.43 -6.09
CA ASP A 82 -6.25 17.87 -6.02
C ASP A 82 -7.11 18.68 -7.03
N TRP A 83 -7.47 18.11 -8.18
CA TRP A 83 -8.45 18.73 -9.06
C TRP A 83 -9.88 18.55 -8.54
N ALA A 84 -10.21 17.40 -7.97
CA ALA A 84 -11.49 17.20 -7.30
C ALA A 84 -11.65 18.14 -6.11
N GLU A 85 -10.58 18.47 -5.36
CA GLU A 85 -10.61 19.48 -4.29
C GLU A 85 -10.93 20.87 -4.80
N LYS A 86 -10.50 21.26 -6.02
CA LYS A 86 -10.91 22.55 -6.61
C LYS A 86 -12.41 22.61 -6.83
N LEU A 87 -13.00 21.54 -7.38
CA LEU A 87 -14.47 21.45 -7.55
C LEU A 87 -15.19 21.48 -6.19
N LEU A 88 -14.58 20.88 -5.15
CA LEU A 88 -15.11 20.94 -3.79
C LEU A 88 -15.05 22.33 -3.21
N VAL A 89 -13.94 23.06 -3.40
CA VAL A 89 -13.81 24.46 -2.98
C VAL A 89 -14.92 25.32 -3.59
N GLU A 90 -15.12 25.23 -4.91
CA GLU A 90 -16.18 25.94 -5.62
C GLU A 90 -17.56 25.59 -5.07
N HIS A 91 -17.82 24.31 -4.80
CA HIS A 91 -19.06 23.85 -4.21
C HIS A 91 -19.30 24.44 -2.80
N VAL A 92 -18.28 24.42 -1.94
CA VAL A 92 -18.38 24.97 -0.58
C VAL A 92 -18.65 26.47 -0.63
N LEU A 93 -17.94 27.22 -1.48
CA LEU A 93 -18.13 28.66 -1.64
C LEU A 93 -19.54 29.02 -2.14
N ALA A 94 -20.12 28.17 -3.00
CA ALA A 94 -21.45 28.39 -3.56
C ALA A 94 -22.60 27.96 -2.61
N THR A 95 -22.37 26.94 -1.76
CA THR A 95 -23.48 26.29 -1.02
C THR A 95 -23.44 26.49 0.49
N VAL A 96 -22.27 26.84 1.05
CA VAL A 96 -22.13 27.02 2.51
C VAL A 96 -22.06 28.50 2.84
N PRO A 97 -23.07 29.09 3.51
CA PRO A 97 -23.00 30.49 3.94
C PRO A 97 -22.09 30.64 5.17
N ASN A 98 -21.57 31.86 5.37
CA ASN A 98 -20.91 32.22 6.62
C ASN A 98 -21.92 32.42 7.76
N ASP A 99 -21.43 32.74 8.96
CA ASP A 99 -22.27 32.97 10.14
C ASP A 99 -23.31 34.14 9.97
N LYS A 100 -23.12 34.97 8.96
CA LYS A 100 -24.02 36.06 8.58
C LYS A 100 -25.01 35.72 7.47
N GLY A 101 -25.03 34.42 7.02
CA GLY A 101 -25.87 33.97 5.93
C GLY A 101 -25.39 34.37 4.53
N GLN A 102 -24.13 34.79 4.36
CA GLN A 102 -23.58 35.27 3.10
C GLN A 102 -22.62 34.23 2.48
N THR A 103 -22.69 34.08 1.17
CA THR A 103 -21.68 33.27 0.42
C THR A 103 -20.31 33.94 0.44
N GLN A 104 -19.27 33.17 0.34
CA GLN A 104 -17.89 33.65 0.37
C GLN A 104 -17.22 33.53 -1.01
N LYS A 105 -16.23 34.40 -1.27
CA LYS A 105 -15.46 34.39 -2.51
C LYS A 105 -14.16 33.58 -2.41
N SER A 106 -13.74 33.27 -1.17
CA SER A 106 -12.56 32.44 -0.90
C SER A 106 -12.75 31.65 0.40
N ILE A 107 -11.98 30.59 0.57
CA ILE A 107 -12.01 29.75 1.79
C ILE A 107 -11.58 30.56 3.02
N GLU A 108 -10.60 31.45 2.86
CA GLU A 108 -10.13 32.35 3.92
C GLU A 108 -11.21 33.36 4.32
N GLY A 109 -12.13 33.69 3.42
CA GLY A 109 -13.23 34.62 3.65
C GLY A 109 -14.20 34.21 4.76
N TYR A 110 -14.24 32.92 5.12
CA TYR A 110 -15.01 32.45 6.28
C TYR A 110 -14.41 32.91 7.63
N GLY A 111 -13.11 33.25 7.63
CA GLY A 111 -12.38 33.64 8.83
C GLY A 111 -12.08 32.49 9.80
N TYR A 112 -11.09 32.68 10.65
CA TYR A 112 -10.68 31.73 11.72
C TYR A 112 -10.57 30.27 11.31
N GLY A 113 -10.21 30.00 10.06
CA GLY A 113 -10.04 28.63 9.53
C GLY A 113 -11.35 27.87 9.26
N LYS A 114 -12.54 28.46 9.46
CA LYS A 114 -13.85 27.80 9.27
C LYS A 114 -14.03 27.23 7.86
N GLY A 115 -13.54 27.92 6.83
CA GLY A 115 -13.61 27.45 5.46
C GLY A 115 -12.89 26.11 5.24
N TYR A 116 -11.73 25.91 5.86
CA TYR A 116 -11.01 24.64 5.83
C TYR A 116 -11.74 23.55 6.61
N THR A 117 -12.47 23.88 7.67
CA THR A 117 -13.34 22.94 8.38
C THR A 117 -14.49 22.48 7.47
N HIS A 118 -15.12 23.38 6.73
CA HIS A 118 -16.17 23.01 5.76
C HIS A 118 -15.67 22.12 4.64
N LEU A 119 -14.44 22.34 4.14
CA LEU A 119 -13.80 21.44 3.18
C LEU A 119 -13.56 20.05 3.79
N ALA A 120 -13.03 20.00 5.00
CA ALA A 120 -12.78 18.75 5.71
C ALA A 120 -14.06 17.93 5.94
N GLU A 121 -15.15 18.60 6.33
CA GLU A 121 -16.45 17.96 6.49
C GLU A 121 -17.02 17.46 5.16
N ALA A 122 -16.83 18.20 4.07
CA ALA A 122 -17.26 17.77 2.75
C ALA A 122 -16.45 16.57 2.23
N TRP A 123 -15.13 16.52 2.49
CA TRP A 123 -14.30 15.34 2.24
C TRP A 123 -14.79 14.12 3.03
N LYS A 124 -15.09 14.28 4.31
CA LYS A 124 -15.64 13.16 5.11
C LYS A 124 -16.96 12.65 4.54
N ARG A 125 -17.88 13.54 4.13
CA ARG A 125 -19.15 13.15 3.50
C ARG A 125 -18.98 12.34 2.22
N ILE A 126 -18.02 12.67 1.35
CA ILE A 126 -17.79 11.84 0.15
C ILE A 126 -17.15 10.50 0.51
N LEU A 127 -16.25 10.45 1.49
CA LEU A 127 -15.65 9.20 1.96
C LEU A 127 -16.68 8.26 2.62
N ASP A 128 -17.69 8.83 3.30
CA ASP A 128 -18.84 8.05 3.81
C ASP A 128 -19.65 7.43 2.65
N ARG A 129 -19.87 8.16 1.55
CA ARG A 129 -20.52 7.62 0.34
C ARG A 129 -19.66 6.56 -0.34
N VAL A 130 -18.36 6.76 -0.38
CA VAL A 130 -17.40 5.75 -0.86
C VAL A 130 -17.45 4.48 0.00
N ALA A 131 -17.61 4.61 1.31
CA ALA A 131 -17.77 3.44 2.18
C ALA A 131 -19.06 2.68 1.87
N ILE A 132 -20.18 3.38 1.60
CA ILE A 132 -21.44 2.78 1.16
C ILE A 132 -21.26 2.08 -0.20
N LEU A 133 -20.60 2.72 -1.17
CA LEU A 133 -20.24 2.13 -2.45
C LEU A 133 -19.47 0.81 -2.26
N GLN A 134 -18.42 0.84 -1.45
CA GLN A 134 -17.59 -0.34 -1.19
C GLN A 134 -18.37 -1.47 -0.52
N GLN A 135 -19.22 -1.14 0.43
CA GLN A 135 -20.06 -2.10 1.13
C GLN A 135 -21.11 -2.74 0.20
N ALA A 136 -21.71 -1.95 -0.68
CA ALA A 136 -22.76 -2.42 -1.58
C ALA A 136 -22.23 -3.26 -2.76
N THR A 137 -21.04 -2.92 -3.28
CA THR A 137 -20.54 -3.44 -4.56
C THR A 137 -19.22 -4.20 -4.48
N GLY A 138 -18.47 -4.05 -3.40
CA GLY A 138 -17.11 -4.59 -3.28
C GLY A 138 -16.07 -3.85 -4.13
N MET A 139 -16.39 -2.68 -4.72
CA MET A 139 -15.45 -1.92 -5.54
C MET A 139 -14.24 -1.42 -4.75
N HIS A 140 -13.06 -1.52 -5.34
CA HIS A 140 -11.85 -0.86 -4.86
C HIS A 140 -11.93 0.64 -5.16
N VAL A 141 -11.25 1.46 -4.38
CA VAL A 141 -11.20 2.91 -4.63
C VAL A 141 -9.76 3.40 -4.58
N LEU A 142 -9.35 4.11 -5.63
CA LEU A 142 -8.03 4.71 -5.79
C LEU A 142 -8.16 6.21 -6.02
N PHE A 143 -7.58 7.00 -5.12
CA PHE A 143 -7.36 8.42 -5.34
C PHE A 143 -5.95 8.63 -5.91
N LEU A 144 -5.85 9.28 -7.06
CA LEU A 144 -4.59 9.79 -7.59
C LEU A 144 -4.41 11.24 -7.11
N ALA A 145 -3.18 11.65 -6.83
CA ALA A 145 -2.89 13.03 -6.48
C ALA A 145 -1.52 13.47 -7.02
N HIS A 146 -1.37 14.75 -7.28
CA HIS A 146 -0.06 15.33 -7.52
C HIS A 146 0.74 15.41 -6.23
N ALA A 147 2.07 15.38 -6.35
CA ALA A 147 2.99 15.64 -5.25
C ALA A 147 3.40 17.11 -5.23
N ALA A 148 3.59 17.65 -4.04
CA ALA A 148 4.22 18.95 -3.81
C ALA A 148 5.34 18.80 -2.79
N LEU A 149 6.42 19.52 -3.01
CA LEU A 149 7.49 19.63 -2.02
C LEU A 149 7.07 20.64 -0.96
N ARG A 150 7.12 20.25 0.31
CA ARG A 150 6.81 21.10 1.45
C ARG A 150 7.94 21.12 2.43
N HIS A 151 8.22 22.29 2.95
CA HIS A 151 9.16 22.49 4.04
C HIS A 151 8.50 22.07 5.36
N VAL A 152 9.18 21.23 6.14
CA VAL A 152 8.78 20.80 7.49
C VAL A 152 9.90 21.17 8.46
N ASP A 153 9.49 21.67 9.62
CA ASP A 153 10.36 22.08 10.71
C ASP A 153 9.93 21.34 11.99
N PRO A 154 10.40 20.09 12.16
CA PRO A 154 10.08 19.30 13.34
C PRO A 154 10.76 19.88 14.58
N PRO A 155 10.16 19.76 15.78
CA PRO A 155 10.73 20.32 17.01
C PRO A 155 11.97 19.61 17.52
N ASP A 156 12.26 18.41 17.04
CA ASP A 156 13.31 17.48 17.48
C ASP A 156 14.38 17.18 16.44
N GLU A 157 14.23 17.72 15.21
CA GLU A 157 15.16 17.50 14.10
C GLU A 157 15.42 18.79 13.32
N GLN A 158 16.40 18.77 12.43
CA GLN A 158 16.63 19.89 11.50
C GLN A 158 15.50 19.96 10.47
N ALA A 159 15.14 21.17 10.07
CA ALA A 159 14.16 21.41 9.03
C ALA A 159 14.59 20.75 7.70
N TYR A 160 13.65 20.13 7.00
CA TYR A 160 13.88 19.47 5.73
C TYR A 160 12.68 19.57 4.79
N ASP A 161 12.91 19.28 3.52
CA ASP A 161 11.87 19.25 2.50
C ASP A 161 11.28 17.84 2.35
N ARG A 162 9.95 17.78 2.22
CA ARG A 162 9.18 16.55 2.16
C ARG A 162 8.17 16.55 1.03
N TRP A 163 8.04 15.42 0.35
CA TRP A 163 6.99 15.20 -0.63
C TRP A 163 5.67 14.88 0.07
N GLU A 164 4.65 15.64 -0.22
CA GLU A 164 3.28 15.42 0.24
C GLU A 164 2.29 15.50 -0.92
N MET A 165 1.05 15.03 -0.72
CA MET A 165 -0.02 15.25 -1.68
C MET A 165 -0.30 16.75 -1.83
N LYS A 166 -0.52 17.20 -3.06
CA LYS A 166 -0.84 18.59 -3.41
C LYS A 166 -2.30 18.92 -3.07
N LEU A 167 -2.66 18.77 -1.82
CA LEU A 167 -3.97 19.00 -1.24
C LEU A 167 -3.88 20.00 -0.08
N GLY A 168 -5.01 20.52 0.35
CA GLY A 168 -5.11 21.25 1.61
C GLY A 168 -4.63 20.37 2.79
N LYS A 169 -4.04 20.96 3.81
CA LYS A 169 -3.43 20.22 4.94
C LYS A 169 -4.42 19.23 5.58
N GLN A 170 -5.65 19.65 5.83
CA GLN A 170 -6.69 18.80 6.44
C GLN A 170 -7.16 17.71 5.47
N SER A 171 -7.35 18.02 4.18
CA SER A 171 -7.74 17.07 3.15
C SER A 171 -6.69 15.98 2.96
N CYS A 172 -5.41 16.38 2.92
CA CYS A 172 -4.28 15.45 2.86
C CYS A 172 -4.31 14.46 4.04
N GLN A 173 -4.50 14.95 5.26
CA GLN A 173 -4.57 14.11 6.46
C GLN A 173 -5.76 13.14 6.41
N ILE A 174 -6.95 13.62 6.04
CA ILE A 174 -8.16 12.80 5.94
C ILE A 174 -7.97 11.64 4.95
N LEU A 175 -7.40 11.89 3.77
CA LEU A 175 -7.16 10.85 2.78
C LEU A 175 -6.09 9.85 3.25
N LYS A 176 -5.02 10.31 3.91
CA LYS A 176 -4.00 9.42 4.50
C LYS A 176 -4.57 8.51 5.58
N GLU A 177 -5.42 9.04 6.45
CA GLU A 177 -6.07 8.27 7.51
C GLU A 177 -7.04 7.23 6.94
N TRP A 178 -7.85 7.63 5.97
CA TRP A 178 -8.84 6.78 5.32
C TRP A 178 -8.23 5.62 4.54
N ALA A 179 -7.13 5.83 3.84
CA ALA A 179 -6.51 4.84 2.98
C ALA A 179 -5.88 3.68 3.78
N ASP A 180 -5.92 2.47 3.24
CA ASP A 180 -5.18 1.30 3.72
C ASP A 180 -3.81 1.19 3.03
N LEU A 181 -3.69 1.78 1.84
CA LEU A 181 -2.48 1.85 1.04
C LEU A 181 -2.23 3.29 0.57
N VAL A 182 -1.08 3.85 0.90
CA VAL A 182 -0.60 5.13 0.36
C VAL A 182 0.72 4.87 -0.34
N LEU A 183 0.76 5.09 -1.66
CA LEU A 183 1.94 4.89 -2.49
C LEU A 183 2.52 6.25 -2.91
N PHE A 184 3.79 6.46 -2.65
CA PHE A 184 4.55 7.56 -3.23
C PHE A 184 5.23 7.11 -4.52
N LEU A 185 4.91 7.74 -5.62
CA LEU A 185 5.42 7.43 -6.96
C LEU A 185 6.49 8.44 -7.34
N ASN A 186 7.70 7.97 -7.68
CA ASN A 186 8.79 8.88 -8.04
C ASN A 186 9.77 8.22 -9.02
N TYR A 187 10.69 9.01 -9.53
CA TYR A 187 11.87 8.53 -10.26
C TYR A 187 12.99 8.18 -9.29
N LYS A 188 13.59 7.01 -9.45
CA LYS A 188 14.82 6.65 -8.73
C LYS A 188 15.99 7.30 -9.44
N THR A 189 16.46 8.42 -8.90
CA THR A 189 17.62 9.14 -9.40
C THR A 189 18.85 8.75 -8.57
N ILE A 190 19.93 8.38 -9.25
CA ILE A 190 21.23 8.16 -8.65
C ILE A 190 22.08 9.37 -8.97
N VAL A 191 22.54 10.07 -7.94
CA VAL A 191 23.49 11.17 -8.13
C VAL A 191 24.89 10.59 -8.09
N VAL A 192 25.61 10.65 -9.21
CA VAL A 192 27.00 10.24 -9.33
C VAL A 192 27.85 11.50 -9.35
N GLU A 193 28.81 11.58 -8.45
CA GLU A 193 29.78 12.65 -8.41
C GLU A 193 30.98 12.27 -9.31
N THR A 194 31.21 13.02 -10.37
CA THR A 194 32.36 12.85 -11.27
C THR A 194 33.05 14.20 -11.42
N ASP A 195 34.32 14.26 -11.13
CA ASP A 195 35.16 15.49 -11.20
C ASP A 195 34.59 16.66 -10.39
N GLY A 196 34.08 16.39 -9.16
CA GLY A 196 33.53 17.40 -8.27
C GLY A 196 32.19 18.00 -8.77
N LYS A 197 31.54 17.39 -9.78
CA LYS A 197 30.23 17.78 -10.28
C LYS A 197 29.24 16.65 -10.08
N ALA A 198 28.15 16.94 -9.37
CA ALA A 198 27.04 16.03 -9.20
C ALA A 198 26.25 15.90 -10.52
N LYS A 199 26.15 14.68 -11.08
CA LYS A 199 25.33 14.36 -12.23
C LYS A 199 24.22 13.40 -11.82
N ALA A 200 22.97 13.77 -12.07
CA ALA A 200 21.86 12.87 -11.89
C ALA A 200 21.85 11.82 -13.02
N GLN A 201 21.87 10.55 -12.65
CA GLN A 201 21.70 9.41 -13.55
C GLN A 201 20.53 8.56 -13.08
N GLY A 202 19.84 7.91 -14.03
CA GLY A 202 18.70 7.05 -13.75
C GLY A 202 17.41 7.64 -14.34
N GLY A 203 16.28 7.24 -13.82
CA GLY A 203 14.95 7.60 -14.33
C GLY A 203 13.98 6.44 -14.26
N ARG A 204 14.38 5.35 -13.60
CA ARG A 204 13.47 4.22 -13.34
C ARG A 204 12.32 4.72 -12.47
N ARG A 205 11.09 4.46 -12.93
CA ARG A 205 9.87 4.76 -12.17
C ARG A 205 9.68 3.72 -11.09
N ILE A 206 9.48 4.18 -9.88
CA ILE A 206 9.28 3.33 -8.70
C ILE A 206 8.11 3.84 -7.87
N MET A 207 7.57 2.96 -7.02
CA MET A 207 6.59 3.28 -6.00
C MET A 207 7.12 2.84 -4.63
N TYR A 208 6.97 3.72 -3.66
CA TYR A 208 7.30 3.48 -2.27
C TYR A 208 6.03 3.22 -1.47
N SER A 209 6.01 2.15 -0.68
CA SER A 209 4.90 1.77 0.18
C SER A 209 5.15 2.05 1.66
N ASP A 210 6.39 2.27 2.06
CA ASP A 210 6.79 2.51 3.43
C ASP A 210 7.12 3.98 3.67
N HIS A 211 6.76 4.43 4.87
CA HIS A 211 7.01 5.79 5.34
C HIS A 211 8.52 6.12 5.33
N HIS A 212 8.83 7.36 4.97
CA HIS A 212 10.18 7.91 5.00
C HIS A 212 10.11 9.39 5.43
N PRO A 213 11.14 9.98 6.08
CA PRO A 213 11.13 11.41 6.39
C PRO A 213 10.80 12.30 5.18
N CYS A 214 11.32 11.97 3.99
CA CYS A 214 11.12 12.75 2.77
C CYS A 214 9.79 12.51 2.05
N TRP A 215 8.96 11.52 2.45
CA TRP A 215 7.63 11.27 1.86
C TRP A 215 6.73 10.48 2.80
N ASP A 216 5.41 10.63 2.59
CA ASP A 216 4.41 9.80 3.25
C ASP A 216 4.14 8.54 2.44
N ALA A 217 4.04 7.40 3.12
CA ALA A 217 3.49 6.17 2.58
C ALA A 217 2.84 5.35 3.69
N LYS A 218 1.97 4.40 3.31
CA LYS A 218 1.24 3.54 4.26
C LYS A 218 0.96 2.21 3.60
N ASN A 219 1.22 1.11 4.31
CA ASN A 219 1.12 -0.23 3.77
C ASN A 219 0.54 -1.19 4.82
N ARG A 220 -0.75 -1.52 4.70
CA ARG A 220 -1.43 -2.51 5.55
C ARG A 220 -1.44 -3.90 4.94
N PHE A 221 -0.87 -4.05 3.72
CA PHE A 221 -0.91 -5.30 2.96
C PHE A 221 0.40 -6.09 3.02
N GLY A 222 1.47 -5.53 3.62
CA GLY A 222 2.77 -6.17 3.70
C GLY A 222 3.51 -6.20 2.35
N LEU A 223 3.28 -5.19 1.50
CA LEU A 223 4.01 -5.03 0.24
C LEU A 223 5.49 -4.69 0.50
N GLN A 224 6.34 -4.89 -0.49
CA GLN A 224 7.75 -4.50 -0.42
C GLN A 224 7.88 -2.97 -0.32
N PRO A 225 8.84 -2.44 0.46
CA PRO A 225 9.02 -0.99 0.67
C PRO A 225 9.22 -0.19 -0.62
N GLU A 226 9.93 -0.76 -1.59
CA GLU A 226 10.21 -0.18 -2.90
C GLU A 226 9.88 -1.19 -4.01
N MET A 227 9.12 -0.78 -5.01
CA MET A 227 8.68 -1.63 -6.12
C MET A 227 8.73 -0.85 -7.44
N PRO A 228 8.88 -1.54 -8.60
CA PRO A 228 8.63 -0.91 -9.89
C PRO A 228 7.24 -0.31 -9.96
N LEU A 229 7.07 0.85 -10.65
CA LEU A 229 5.76 1.47 -10.88
C LEU A 229 4.99 0.68 -11.93
N GLU A 230 4.47 -0.45 -11.51
CA GLU A 230 3.69 -1.42 -12.30
C GLU A 230 2.58 -2.02 -11.43
N PHE A 231 1.56 -2.61 -12.05
CA PHE A 231 0.47 -3.25 -11.32
C PHE A 231 0.88 -4.61 -10.71
N ALA A 232 1.74 -5.36 -11.40
CA ALA A 232 2.10 -6.73 -11.02
C ALA A 232 2.57 -6.88 -9.55
N PRO A 233 3.42 -5.98 -8.98
CA PRO A 233 3.85 -6.08 -7.59
C PRO A 233 2.73 -5.97 -6.56
N ILE A 234 1.62 -5.32 -6.90
CA ILE A 234 0.46 -5.13 -6.01
C ILE A 234 -0.72 -6.03 -6.36
N ALA A 235 -0.65 -6.80 -7.45
CA ALA A 235 -1.78 -7.63 -7.91
C ALA A 235 -2.31 -8.59 -6.84
N GLY A 236 -1.44 -9.08 -5.95
CA GLY A 236 -1.80 -10.01 -4.88
C GLY A 236 -2.81 -9.45 -3.86
N ILE A 237 -2.89 -8.12 -3.68
CA ILE A 237 -3.86 -7.52 -2.74
C ILE A 237 -5.30 -7.58 -3.24
N PHE A 238 -5.51 -7.83 -4.54
CA PHE A 238 -6.82 -7.95 -5.17
C PHE A 238 -7.28 -9.42 -5.29
N SER A 239 -6.39 -10.38 -5.07
CA SER A 239 -6.61 -11.82 -5.29
C SER A 239 -7.03 -12.56 -4.03
N ALA A 240 -7.17 -11.90 -2.88
CA ALA A 240 -7.65 -12.53 -1.66
C ALA A 240 -9.09 -13.02 -1.90
N ALA A 241 -9.24 -14.35 -1.99
CA ALA A 241 -10.57 -14.98 -2.08
C ALA A 241 -11.43 -14.49 -0.91
N PRO A 242 -12.73 -14.18 -1.13
CA PRO A 242 -13.59 -13.79 -0.03
C PRO A 242 -13.59 -14.93 1.00
N LEU A 243 -13.24 -14.63 2.25
CA LEU A 243 -13.49 -15.52 3.37
C LEU A 243 -15.01 -15.59 3.50
N VAL A 244 -15.62 -16.55 2.83
CA VAL A 244 -17.01 -16.92 3.05
C VAL A 244 -17.07 -17.44 4.48
N MET A 245 -17.56 -16.62 5.40
CA MET A 245 -17.89 -17.06 6.75
C MET A 245 -18.98 -18.12 6.62
N PRO A 246 -18.77 -19.38 7.05
CA PRO A 246 -19.85 -20.32 7.08
C PRO A 246 -20.91 -19.81 8.06
N VAL A 247 -22.11 -19.58 7.56
CA VAL A 247 -23.31 -19.36 8.39
C VAL A 247 -23.42 -20.57 9.30
N ALA A 248 -23.34 -20.38 10.59
CA ALA A 248 -23.50 -21.43 11.59
C ALA A 248 -24.90 -22.02 11.45
N ALA A 249 -24.99 -23.20 10.84
CA ALA A 249 -26.18 -24.06 10.94
C ALA A 249 -26.24 -24.64 12.37
N ALA A 250 -27.41 -24.57 12.94
CA ALA A 250 -27.73 -25.01 14.30
C ALA A 250 -27.24 -26.43 14.59
N ALA A 251 -26.78 -26.64 15.79
CA ALA A 251 -26.16 -27.83 16.33
C ALA A 251 -27.09 -29.05 16.34
N ALA A 252 -26.53 -30.21 15.95
CA ALA A 252 -26.93 -31.54 16.43
C ALA A 252 -25.69 -32.27 16.93
N PRO A 253 -25.82 -33.21 17.90
CA PRO A 253 -24.76 -33.51 18.85
C PRO A 253 -23.67 -34.48 18.36
N ALA A 254 -22.54 -34.40 19.03
CA ALA A 254 -21.24 -34.99 18.78
C ALA A 254 -21.20 -36.54 18.72
N ALA A 255 -20.32 -37.04 17.86
CA ALA A 255 -19.59 -38.30 18.01
C ALA A 255 -18.11 -38.09 17.64
N PRO A 256 -17.16 -38.90 18.15
CA PRO A 256 -15.82 -38.44 18.49
C PRO A 256 -14.78 -38.40 17.37
N ALA A 257 -13.78 -37.61 17.60
CA ALA A 257 -12.64 -37.21 16.80
C ALA A 257 -11.92 -38.33 16.03
N ALA A 258 -11.67 -38.04 14.74
CA ALA A 258 -10.51 -38.55 14.02
C ALA A 258 -9.65 -37.35 13.58
N ALA A 259 -8.39 -37.38 13.98
CA ALA A 259 -7.40 -36.37 13.65
C ALA A 259 -7.11 -36.38 12.15
N ASN A 260 -7.24 -35.20 11.53
CA ASN A 260 -6.71 -34.96 10.18
C ASN A 260 -5.59 -33.92 10.26
N THR A 261 -4.38 -34.43 10.16
CA THR A 261 -3.13 -33.67 9.93
C THR A 261 -3.15 -33.08 8.53
N ALA A 262 -2.97 -31.77 8.47
CA ALA A 262 -2.77 -31.02 7.23
C ALA A 262 -1.40 -31.34 6.57
N PRO A 263 -1.22 -31.14 5.25
CA PRO A 263 -0.01 -31.52 4.54
C PRO A 263 1.11 -30.46 4.65
N GLU A 264 1.69 -30.30 5.84
CA GLU A 264 2.92 -29.51 6.02
C GLU A 264 4.20 -30.34 5.89
N ASP A 265 4.11 -31.66 5.87
CA ASP A 265 5.28 -32.57 5.90
C ASP A 265 5.98 -32.72 4.55
N GLY A 266 5.32 -32.54 3.42
CA GLY A 266 5.94 -32.71 2.10
C GLY A 266 6.97 -31.64 1.79
N ASP A 267 6.68 -30.38 2.10
CA ASP A 267 7.60 -29.25 1.84
C ASP A 267 8.81 -29.29 2.79
N LYS A 268 8.60 -29.65 4.07
CA LYS A 268 9.67 -29.78 5.05
C LYS A 268 10.66 -30.89 4.73
N THR A 269 10.17 -32.03 4.27
CA THR A 269 11.02 -33.18 3.88
C THR A 269 11.89 -32.80 2.69
N ALA A 270 11.35 -32.12 1.67
CA ALA A 270 12.12 -31.67 0.52
C ALA A 270 13.22 -30.66 0.92
N LEU A 271 12.93 -29.71 1.80
CA LEU A 271 13.91 -28.74 2.32
C LEU A 271 15.02 -29.40 3.12
N LEU A 272 14.71 -30.41 3.93
CA LEU A 272 15.69 -31.17 4.70
C LEU A 272 16.60 -32.02 3.81
N VAL A 273 16.06 -32.61 2.74
CA VAL A 273 16.85 -33.35 1.72
C VAL A 273 17.80 -32.39 1.03
N GLN A 274 17.33 -31.24 0.59
CA GLN A 274 18.13 -30.20 -0.07
C GLN A 274 19.25 -29.67 0.84
N LEU A 275 18.94 -29.35 2.11
CA LEU A 275 19.94 -28.92 3.08
C LEU A 275 20.97 -30.01 3.34
N GLY A 276 20.55 -31.27 3.49
CA GLY A 276 21.43 -32.39 3.66
C GLY A 276 22.38 -32.65 2.45
N GLN A 277 21.92 -32.38 1.23
CA GLN A 277 22.76 -32.42 0.03
C GLN A 277 23.81 -31.32 0.05
N LEU A 278 23.42 -30.09 0.32
CA LEU A 278 24.31 -28.93 0.41
C LEU A 278 25.39 -29.11 1.50
N MET A 279 25.04 -29.71 2.63
CA MET A 279 26.00 -30.03 3.70
C MET A 279 27.02 -31.06 3.25
N ARG A 280 26.61 -32.11 2.54
CA ARG A 280 27.54 -33.14 1.97
C ARG A 280 28.45 -32.53 0.93
N ASP A 281 27.93 -31.79 -0.01
CA ASP A 281 28.68 -31.22 -1.14
C ASP A 281 29.76 -30.22 -0.66
N CYS A 282 29.52 -29.53 0.46
CA CYS A 282 30.44 -28.54 1.03
C CYS A 282 31.25 -29.08 2.25
N GLY A 283 31.06 -30.33 2.67
CA GLY A 283 31.77 -30.92 3.82
C GLY A 283 31.46 -30.23 5.16
N VAL A 284 30.25 -29.70 5.32
CA VAL A 284 29.81 -28.98 6.52
C VAL A 284 29.15 -29.97 7.47
N SER A 285 29.67 -30.09 8.70
CA SER A 285 29.06 -30.93 9.72
C SER A 285 27.81 -30.22 10.38
N LYS A 286 27.02 -31.00 11.12
CA LYS A 286 25.86 -30.43 11.84
C LYS A 286 26.30 -29.45 12.94
N GLU A 287 27.42 -29.77 13.58
CA GLU A 287 28.04 -28.96 14.62
C GLU A 287 28.53 -27.63 14.07
N ASP A 288 29.21 -27.64 12.91
CA ASP A 288 29.67 -26.43 12.21
C ASP A 288 28.50 -25.52 11.84
N LEU A 289 27.43 -26.13 11.26
CA LEU A 289 26.23 -25.40 10.89
C LEU A 289 25.53 -24.79 12.13
N GLY A 290 25.38 -25.57 13.21
CA GLY A 290 24.77 -25.13 14.45
C GLY A 290 25.55 -23.97 15.10
N ALA A 291 26.88 -24.06 15.15
CA ALA A 291 27.74 -23.00 15.68
C ALA A 291 27.59 -21.69 14.87
N GLU A 292 27.59 -21.77 13.52
CA GLU A 292 27.43 -20.58 12.67
C GLU A 292 26.05 -19.96 12.77
N LEU A 293 24.98 -20.76 12.84
CA LEU A 293 23.61 -20.26 13.00
C LEU A 293 23.39 -19.60 14.37
N SER A 294 24.03 -20.16 15.42
CA SER A 294 24.02 -19.58 16.76
C SER A 294 24.76 -18.26 16.80
N ARG A 295 25.93 -18.19 16.18
CA ARG A 295 26.71 -16.96 16.04
C ARG A 295 25.93 -15.84 15.35
N LYS A 296 25.06 -16.20 14.41
CA LYS A 296 24.16 -15.25 13.71
C LYS A 296 22.83 -14.99 14.43
N GLY A 297 22.62 -15.59 15.59
CA GLY A 297 21.38 -15.40 16.36
C GLY A 297 20.14 -16.01 15.70
N VAL A 298 20.33 -17.01 14.82
CA VAL A 298 19.23 -17.66 14.09
C VAL A 298 18.57 -18.77 14.92
N CYS A 299 19.36 -19.59 15.59
CA CYS A 299 18.90 -20.65 16.51
C CYS A 299 20.03 -21.06 17.46
N PRO A 300 19.74 -21.73 18.59
CA PRO A 300 20.75 -22.33 19.46
C PRO A 300 21.71 -23.30 18.73
N ALA A 301 22.95 -23.39 19.18
CA ALA A 301 23.99 -24.17 18.52
C ALA A 301 23.71 -25.68 18.43
N ASP A 302 22.93 -26.22 19.37
CA ASP A 302 22.51 -27.62 19.45
C ASP A 302 21.21 -27.93 18.66
N THR A 303 20.65 -26.94 17.96
CA THR A 303 19.39 -27.12 17.23
C THR A 303 19.53 -28.12 16.08
N ASN A 304 18.81 -29.22 16.15
CA ASN A 304 18.74 -30.18 15.04
C ASN A 304 18.01 -29.56 13.84
N PRO A 305 18.54 -29.62 12.62
CA PRO A 305 17.85 -29.11 11.42
C PRO A 305 16.42 -29.62 11.24
N ARG A 306 16.11 -30.85 11.72
CA ARG A 306 14.75 -31.40 11.69
C ARG A 306 13.75 -30.67 12.60
N GLN A 307 14.24 -29.93 13.59
CA GLN A 307 13.42 -29.14 14.52
C GLN A 307 13.19 -27.69 14.02
N MET A 308 13.92 -27.26 12.97
CA MET A 308 13.74 -25.96 12.36
C MET A 308 12.39 -25.90 11.64
N ASN A 309 11.76 -24.73 11.66
CA ASN A 309 10.56 -24.49 10.86
C ASN A 309 10.93 -24.26 9.36
N ASN A 310 9.95 -24.39 8.47
CA ASN A 310 10.15 -24.26 7.02
C ASN A 310 10.75 -22.90 6.62
N ALA A 311 10.37 -21.82 7.29
CA ALA A 311 10.89 -20.48 7.01
C ALA A 311 12.38 -20.37 7.33
N THR A 312 12.83 -20.95 8.45
CA THR A 312 14.25 -21.01 8.82
C THR A 312 15.05 -21.88 7.86
N LEU A 313 14.53 -23.05 7.48
CA LEU A 313 15.18 -23.94 6.50
C LEU A 313 15.35 -23.23 5.15
N LYS A 314 14.34 -22.55 4.62
CA LYS A 314 14.40 -21.76 3.38
C LYS A 314 15.46 -20.66 3.47
N ARG A 315 15.53 -19.93 4.59
CA ARG A 315 16.57 -18.90 4.82
C ARG A 315 17.99 -19.47 4.85
N VAL A 316 18.19 -20.60 5.52
CA VAL A 316 19.50 -21.27 5.60
C VAL A 316 19.94 -21.74 4.22
N ILE A 317 19.06 -22.34 3.45
CA ILE A 317 19.34 -22.81 2.09
C ILE A 317 19.64 -21.62 1.17
N ALA A 318 18.84 -20.56 1.20
CA ALA A 318 19.07 -19.36 0.38
C ALA A 318 20.38 -18.64 0.72
N GLY A 319 20.80 -18.64 2.00
CA GLY A 319 22.03 -18.03 2.47
C GLY A 319 23.26 -18.96 2.48
N TRP A 320 23.18 -20.15 1.86
CA TRP A 320 24.15 -21.22 2.01
C TRP A 320 25.59 -20.82 1.68
N GLN A 321 25.82 -20.08 0.60
CA GLN A 321 27.16 -19.62 0.20
C GLN A 321 27.83 -18.76 1.27
N ALA A 322 27.10 -17.85 1.90
CA ALA A 322 27.63 -17.01 2.98
C ALA A 322 27.88 -17.82 4.27
N ILE A 323 27.10 -18.85 4.53
CA ILE A 323 27.26 -19.75 5.69
C ILE A 323 28.53 -20.58 5.53
N THR A 324 28.71 -21.22 4.38
CA THR A 324 29.90 -22.04 4.10
C THR A 324 31.18 -21.23 4.08
N HIS A 325 31.17 -20.04 3.50
CA HIS A 325 32.31 -19.13 3.53
C HIS A 325 32.74 -18.81 4.98
N ASN A 326 31.79 -18.45 5.83
CA ASN A 326 32.08 -18.13 7.24
C ASN A 326 32.59 -19.32 8.04
N ILE A 327 32.05 -20.53 7.81
CA ILE A 327 32.52 -21.76 8.45
C ILE A 327 33.96 -22.05 8.03
N THR A 328 34.27 -21.89 6.74
CA THR A 328 35.65 -22.12 6.22
C THR A 328 36.62 -21.11 6.85
N VAL A 329 36.29 -19.85 6.91
CA VAL A 329 37.12 -18.81 7.55
C VAL A 329 37.32 -19.10 9.05
N ALA A 330 36.25 -19.56 9.74
CA ALA A 330 36.35 -19.91 11.16
C ALA A 330 37.28 -21.11 11.40
N LYS A 331 37.23 -22.14 10.56
CA LYS A 331 38.14 -23.31 10.61
C LYS A 331 39.59 -22.94 10.35
N GLN A 332 39.85 -22.03 9.38
CA GLN A 332 41.20 -21.52 9.12
C GLN A 332 41.82 -20.70 10.24
N ARG A 333 41.00 -20.08 11.05
CA ARG A 333 41.45 -19.28 12.23
C ARG A 333 41.68 -20.15 13.47
N ALA A 334 41.14 -21.36 13.50
CA ALA A 334 41.27 -22.31 14.61
C ALA A 334 42.35 -23.37 14.39
N ALA A 335 42.90 -23.47 13.17
CA ALA A 335 44.05 -24.30 12.79
C ALA A 335 45.35 -23.47 12.84
#